data_40e96ee9b2d99a152892203c4aa53690
#
_entry.id   40e96ee9b2d99a152892203c4aa53690
#
_cell.length_a   1.000
_cell.length_b   1.000
_cell.length_c   1.000
_cell.angle_alpha   90.00
_cell.angle_beta   90.00
_cell.angle_gamma   90.00
#
_symmetry.space_group_name_H-M   'P 1'
#
loop_
_entity.id
_entity.type
_entity.pdbx_description
1 polymer ?
#
loop_
_entity_poly.entity_id
_entity_poly.type
_entity_poly.pdbx_seq_one_letter_code
_entity_poly.pdbx_strand_id
1 'polypeptide(L)'
;MKLTNSNMENVMQVNERRRSFNKFATMMATVTGARVLFAQQTPQPAGTPAASPAGNRPRSNHTHNGIYYFSGTGSNDGYSRDDHIYVTDPFEKHVTRTMDALKRSVERAGCTMDSIMHLEVFICLPHAENVPMPTGKARFDAHKAQYDALNKIYGTYFSPGKAPARACMAVEWIPGDSLIEIVGSAMVVSPPPAG
;
A
#
# COMPACT_ATOMS: atom_id res chain seq x y z
N MET A 1 -42.84 -9.98 14.48
CA MET A 1 -41.71 -10.17 15.38
C MET A 1 -41.70 -9.01 16.36
N LYS A 2 -42.14 -9.23 17.63
CA LYS A 2 -42.23 -8.18 18.64
C LYS A 2 -40.85 -7.97 19.28
N LEU A 3 -40.29 -6.76 19.17
CA LEU A 3 -39.05 -6.38 19.86
C LEU A 3 -39.25 -6.46 21.38
N THR A 4 -38.37 -7.11 22.10
CA THR A 4 -38.40 -7.23 23.53
C THR A 4 -37.98 -5.89 24.16
N ASN A 5 -38.53 -5.56 25.35
CA ASN A 5 -38.26 -4.31 26.09
C ASN A 5 -36.77 -4.04 26.31
N SER A 6 -35.96 -5.06 26.48
CA SER A 6 -34.49 -4.95 26.62
C SER A 6 -33.80 -4.32 25.40
N ASN A 7 -34.30 -4.53 24.18
CA ASN A 7 -33.73 -3.94 22.96
C ASN A 7 -34.10 -2.45 22.82
N MET A 8 -35.23 -2.02 23.38
CA MET A 8 -35.62 -0.60 23.33
C MET A 8 -34.82 0.25 24.32
N GLU A 9 -34.50 -0.27 25.50
CA GLU A 9 -33.68 0.43 26.47
C GLU A 9 -32.24 0.65 25.99
N ASN A 10 -31.64 -0.35 25.34
CA ASN A 10 -30.30 -0.20 24.73
C ASN A 10 -30.24 0.85 23.62
N VAL A 11 -31.27 0.93 22.77
CA VAL A 11 -31.34 1.95 21.71
C VAL A 11 -31.51 3.35 22.30
N MET A 12 -32.29 3.51 23.39
CA MET A 12 -32.43 4.79 24.07
C MET A 12 -31.12 5.25 24.73
N GLN A 13 -30.41 4.37 25.44
CA GLN A 13 -29.11 4.70 26.05
C GLN A 13 -28.05 5.14 25.05
N VAL A 14 -27.97 4.50 23.86
CA VAL A 14 -27.05 4.89 22.80
C VAL A 14 -27.39 6.28 22.23
N ASN A 15 -28.67 6.60 22.09
CA ASN A 15 -29.11 7.91 21.61
C ASN A 15 -28.89 9.03 22.63
N GLU A 16 -29.02 8.77 23.94
CA GLU A 16 -28.72 9.76 24.99
C GLU A 16 -27.23 10.05 25.08
N ARG A 17 -26.36 9.05 24.94
CA ARG A 17 -24.89 9.27 24.88
C ARG A 17 -24.48 10.11 23.67
N ARG A 18 -25.11 9.94 22.51
CA ARG A 18 -24.87 10.79 21.32
C ARG A 18 -25.35 12.23 21.51
N ARG A 19 -26.47 12.46 22.23
CA ARG A 19 -26.97 13.80 22.54
C ARG A 19 -26.09 14.53 23.54
N SER A 20 -25.51 13.84 24.53
CA SER A 20 -24.57 14.43 25.50
C SER A 20 -23.25 14.86 24.82
N PHE A 21 -22.74 14.11 23.83
CA PHE A 21 -21.52 14.48 23.11
C PHE A 21 -21.70 15.77 22.27
N ASN A 22 -22.87 15.98 21.67
CA ASN A 22 -23.14 17.17 20.89
C ASN A 22 -23.36 18.42 21.75
N LYS A 23 -23.74 18.29 23.03
CA LYS A 23 -23.89 19.43 23.96
C LYS A 23 -22.55 19.95 24.49
N PHE A 24 -21.51 19.12 24.53
CA PHE A 24 -20.16 19.56 24.94
C PHE A 24 -19.41 20.33 23.85
N ALA A 25 -19.76 20.15 22.58
CA ALA A 25 -19.12 20.84 21.47
C ALA A 25 -19.57 22.32 21.30
N THR A 26 -20.65 22.73 21.92
CA THR A 26 -21.22 24.09 21.75
C THR A 26 -20.82 25.07 22.86
N MET A 27 -20.08 24.67 23.88
CA MET A 27 -19.81 25.49 25.07
C MET A 27 -18.38 26.03 25.19
N MET A 28 -17.57 25.96 24.14
CA MET A 28 -16.18 26.46 24.11
C MET A 28 -15.94 27.52 23.02
N ALA A 29 -16.88 28.42 22.80
CA ALA A 29 -16.71 29.50 21.85
C ALA A 29 -17.11 30.87 22.43
N THR A 30 -16.61 31.21 23.62
CA THR A 30 -16.63 32.60 24.09
C THR A 30 -15.54 32.83 25.13
N VAL A 31 -14.29 33.01 24.70
CA VAL A 31 -13.31 33.78 25.47
C VAL A 31 -12.33 34.49 24.52
N THR A 32 -12.44 35.83 24.55
CA THR A 32 -11.41 36.83 24.33
C THR A 32 -10.73 36.92 22.97
N GLY A 33 -10.97 38.09 22.35
CA GLY A 33 -10.31 38.63 21.19
C GLY A 33 -8.79 38.69 21.28
N ALA A 34 -8.15 37.74 20.67
CA ALA A 34 -6.80 37.90 20.13
C ALA A 34 -6.94 37.95 18.61
N ARG A 35 -6.74 39.13 18.06
CA ARG A 35 -6.57 39.31 16.62
C ARG A 35 -5.29 38.61 16.22
N VAL A 36 -5.42 37.34 15.79
CA VAL A 36 -4.33 36.69 15.05
C VAL A 36 -4.31 37.34 13.67
N LEU A 37 -3.31 38.21 13.45
CA LEU A 37 -2.96 38.70 12.14
C LEU A 37 -2.48 37.50 11.31
N PHE A 38 -3.39 36.90 10.56
CA PHE A 38 -2.98 36.05 9.45
C PHE A 38 -2.29 36.95 8.44
N ALA A 39 -0.96 36.91 8.40
CA ALA A 39 -0.23 37.44 7.27
C ALA A 39 -0.76 36.71 6.04
N GLN A 40 -1.47 37.46 5.17
CA GLN A 40 -1.81 36.99 3.84
C GLN A 40 -0.50 36.70 3.12
N GLN A 41 -0.10 35.42 3.06
CA GLN A 41 0.92 35.00 2.12
C GLN A 41 0.34 35.24 0.72
N THR A 42 0.85 36.26 0.05
CA THR A 42 0.65 36.42 -1.38
C THR A 42 1.04 35.12 -2.06
N PRO A 43 0.19 34.60 -2.99
CA PRO A 43 0.58 33.40 -3.74
C PRO A 43 1.90 33.70 -4.47
N GLN A 44 2.96 33.06 -4.05
CA GLN A 44 4.22 33.09 -4.78
C GLN A 44 3.94 32.44 -6.14
N PRO A 45 4.27 33.08 -7.28
CA PRO A 45 4.09 32.44 -8.58
C PRO A 45 4.83 31.11 -8.54
N ALA A 46 4.14 30.04 -8.95
CA ALA A 46 4.69 28.69 -9.02
C ALA A 46 5.93 28.74 -9.93
N GLY A 47 7.10 28.88 -9.30
CA GLY A 47 8.37 28.69 -9.98
C GLY A 47 8.37 27.27 -10.55
N THR A 48 8.64 27.15 -11.83
CA THR A 48 8.90 25.86 -12.48
C THR A 48 9.84 25.08 -11.57
N PRO A 49 9.47 23.85 -11.12
CA PRO A 49 10.34 23.08 -10.27
C PRO A 49 11.69 22.94 -10.99
N ALA A 50 12.74 23.49 -10.42
CA ALA A 50 14.09 23.29 -10.93
C ALA A 50 14.31 21.77 -11.01
N ALA A 51 14.61 21.25 -12.20
CA ALA A 51 14.94 19.86 -12.38
C ALA A 51 16.04 19.50 -11.39
N SER A 52 15.75 18.64 -10.43
CA SER A 52 16.75 18.14 -9.49
C SER A 52 17.92 17.60 -10.27
N PRO A 53 19.17 17.95 -9.95
CA PRO A 53 20.33 17.43 -10.64
C PRO A 53 20.27 15.91 -10.63
N ALA A 54 20.47 15.30 -11.79
CA ALA A 54 20.27 13.86 -12.05
C ALA A 54 21.11 12.92 -11.15
N GLY A 55 21.97 13.45 -10.29
CA GLY A 55 22.88 12.71 -9.44
C GLY A 55 22.36 12.33 -8.04
N ASN A 56 21.19 12.80 -7.59
CA ASN A 56 20.80 12.65 -6.20
C ASN A 56 19.41 12.00 -6.00
N ARG A 57 18.95 11.19 -6.96
CA ARG A 57 17.77 10.34 -6.71
C ARG A 57 18.17 9.19 -5.79
N PRO A 58 17.45 8.96 -4.68
CA PRO A 58 17.67 7.77 -3.86
C PRO A 58 17.63 6.53 -4.77
N ARG A 59 18.62 5.67 -4.65
CA ARG A 59 18.56 4.37 -5.33
C ARG A 59 17.50 3.54 -4.60
N SER A 60 16.48 3.10 -5.32
CA SER A 60 15.43 2.27 -4.76
C SER A 60 15.93 0.89 -4.32
N ASN A 61 16.97 0.37 -5.01
CA ASN A 61 17.55 -0.93 -4.74
C ASN A 61 19.07 -0.80 -4.58
N HIS A 62 19.65 -1.43 -3.55
CA HIS A 62 21.10 -1.41 -3.31
C HIS A 62 21.55 -2.64 -2.54
N THR A 63 22.82 -3.01 -2.72
CA THR A 63 23.46 -4.07 -1.94
C THR A 63 24.39 -3.45 -0.87
N HIS A 64 24.27 -3.92 0.37
CA HIS A 64 25.14 -3.54 1.46
C HIS A 64 25.45 -4.77 2.33
N ASN A 65 26.75 -4.99 2.59
CA ASN A 65 27.22 -6.13 3.41
C ASN A 65 26.64 -7.49 2.99
N GLY A 66 26.55 -7.77 1.68
CA GLY A 66 26.03 -9.04 1.17
C GLY A 66 24.50 -9.17 1.24
N ILE A 67 23.80 -8.10 1.60
CA ILE A 67 22.34 -8.05 1.60
C ILE A 67 21.87 -7.09 0.50
N TYR A 68 21.03 -7.58 -0.37
CA TYR A 68 20.32 -6.79 -1.38
C TYR A 68 19.01 -6.29 -0.79
N TYR A 69 18.86 -4.99 -0.73
CA TYR A 69 17.63 -4.30 -0.31
C TYR A 69 16.89 -3.83 -1.56
N PHE A 70 15.63 -4.15 -1.65
CA PHE A 70 14.76 -3.73 -2.74
C PHE A 70 13.47 -3.12 -2.20
N SER A 71 12.98 -2.12 -2.92
CA SER A 71 11.76 -1.42 -2.55
C SER A 71 10.90 -1.15 -3.77
N GLY A 72 9.58 -1.09 -3.57
CA GLY A 72 8.64 -0.64 -4.57
C GLY A 72 8.60 -1.48 -5.84
N THR A 73 8.62 -2.83 -5.75
CA THR A 73 8.41 -3.68 -6.92
C THR A 73 6.92 -3.84 -7.17
N GLY A 74 6.44 -3.27 -8.25
CA GLY A 74 5.04 -3.32 -8.69
C GLY A 74 4.83 -4.11 -9.98
N SER A 75 3.59 -4.19 -10.43
CA SER A 75 3.17 -5.03 -11.55
C SER A 75 3.62 -4.53 -12.94
N ASN A 76 4.04 -3.29 -13.05
CA ASN A 76 4.53 -2.71 -14.29
C ASN A 76 6.07 -2.59 -14.36
N ASP A 77 6.77 -3.01 -13.28
CA ASP A 77 8.23 -2.90 -13.21
C ASP A 77 8.94 -3.85 -14.16
N GLY A 78 9.81 -3.28 -14.99
CA GLY A 78 10.58 -4.04 -15.98
C GLY A 78 9.77 -4.57 -17.16
N TYR A 79 8.57 -4.04 -17.38
CA TYR A 79 7.76 -4.26 -18.57
C TYR A 79 7.78 -3.03 -19.49
N SER A 80 7.54 -3.24 -20.78
CA SER A 80 7.43 -2.16 -21.75
C SER A 80 6.13 -1.37 -21.55
N ARG A 81 6.04 -0.18 -22.15
CA ARG A 81 4.80 0.61 -22.14
C ARG A 81 3.66 -0.10 -22.85
N ASP A 82 3.96 -0.87 -23.88
CA ASP A 82 2.95 -1.61 -24.64
C ASP A 82 2.37 -2.80 -23.85
N ASP A 83 3.12 -3.27 -22.84
CA ASP A 83 2.70 -4.33 -21.92
C ASP A 83 2.09 -3.78 -20.63
N HIS A 84 1.82 -2.48 -20.55
CA HIS A 84 1.25 -1.88 -19.34
C HIS A 84 -0.08 -2.53 -18.95
N ILE A 85 -0.27 -2.77 -17.65
CA ILE A 85 -1.55 -3.20 -17.09
C ILE A 85 -2.10 -2.14 -16.16
N TYR A 86 -3.40 -2.10 -16.06
CA TYR A 86 -4.14 -1.07 -15.33
C TYR A 86 -4.80 -1.66 -14.08
N VAL A 87 -5.19 -0.82 -13.15
CA VAL A 87 -5.90 -1.22 -11.91
C VAL A 87 -7.20 -2.00 -12.18
N THR A 88 -7.72 -1.97 -13.40
CA THR A 88 -8.89 -2.74 -13.84
C THR A 88 -8.55 -4.16 -14.32
N ASP A 89 -7.27 -4.47 -14.52
CA ASP A 89 -6.85 -5.84 -14.84
C ASP A 89 -7.05 -6.78 -13.62
N PRO A 90 -7.20 -8.10 -13.85
CA PRO A 90 -7.34 -9.07 -12.76
C PRO A 90 -6.19 -9.01 -11.75
N PHE A 91 -6.51 -9.06 -10.46
CA PHE A 91 -5.53 -9.00 -9.37
C PHE A 91 -4.43 -10.07 -9.50
N GLU A 92 -4.79 -11.28 -9.93
CA GLU A 92 -3.85 -12.37 -10.16
C GLU A 92 -2.79 -12.04 -11.22
N LYS A 93 -3.15 -11.25 -12.22
CA LYS A 93 -2.22 -10.75 -13.24
C LYS A 93 -1.21 -9.78 -12.62
N HIS A 94 -1.68 -8.89 -11.74
CA HIS A 94 -0.81 -8.00 -10.99
C HIS A 94 0.17 -8.79 -10.11
N VAL A 95 -0.30 -9.79 -9.38
CA VAL A 95 0.55 -10.63 -8.52
C VAL A 95 1.61 -11.34 -9.34
N THR A 96 1.24 -12.02 -10.42
CA THR A 96 2.17 -12.76 -11.26
C THR A 96 3.26 -11.84 -11.81
N ARG A 97 2.88 -10.70 -12.38
CA ARG A 97 3.84 -9.73 -12.95
C ARG A 97 4.78 -9.14 -11.90
N THR A 98 4.25 -8.83 -10.72
CA THR A 98 5.08 -8.33 -9.59
C THR A 98 6.08 -9.38 -9.13
N MET A 99 5.66 -10.63 -8.99
CA MET A 99 6.55 -11.73 -8.60
C MET A 99 7.61 -12.02 -9.68
N ASP A 100 7.26 -11.95 -10.96
CA ASP A 100 8.21 -12.07 -12.07
C ASP A 100 9.22 -10.91 -12.09
N ALA A 101 8.76 -9.68 -11.85
CA ALA A 101 9.62 -8.51 -11.73
C ALA A 101 10.58 -8.63 -10.54
N LEU A 102 10.08 -9.06 -9.38
CA LEU A 102 10.88 -9.33 -8.19
C LEU A 102 11.94 -10.40 -8.48
N LYS A 103 11.55 -11.53 -9.09
CA LYS A 103 12.49 -12.59 -9.46
C LYS A 103 13.62 -12.07 -10.34
N ARG A 104 13.28 -11.35 -11.41
CA ARG A 104 14.30 -10.72 -12.27
C ARG A 104 15.23 -9.75 -11.53
N SER A 105 14.67 -9.02 -10.55
CA SER A 105 15.42 -8.04 -9.76
C SER A 105 16.42 -8.72 -8.83
N VAL A 106 16.00 -9.74 -8.07
CA VAL A 106 16.88 -10.45 -7.13
C VAL A 106 17.94 -11.27 -7.87
N GLU A 107 17.60 -11.91 -8.99
CA GLU A 107 18.56 -12.67 -9.80
C GLU A 107 19.65 -11.77 -10.37
N ARG A 108 19.31 -10.58 -10.89
CA ARG A 108 20.31 -9.59 -11.35
C ARG A 108 21.23 -9.10 -10.24
N ALA A 109 20.79 -9.12 -8.99
CA ALA A 109 21.59 -8.74 -7.82
C ALA A 109 22.48 -9.88 -7.29
N GLY A 110 22.46 -11.07 -7.92
CA GLY A 110 23.19 -12.24 -7.45
C GLY A 110 22.49 -12.97 -6.30
N CYS A 111 21.19 -12.76 -6.14
CA CYS A 111 20.32 -13.44 -5.21
C CYS A 111 19.50 -14.52 -5.91
N THR A 112 18.74 -15.30 -5.13
CA THR A 112 17.69 -16.20 -5.62
C THR A 112 16.39 -15.91 -4.89
N MET A 113 15.26 -16.38 -5.40
CA MET A 113 13.99 -16.30 -4.68
C MET A 113 14.08 -16.94 -3.30
N ASP A 114 14.77 -18.08 -3.18
CA ASP A 114 14.96 -18.80 -1.94
C ASP A 114 15.95 -18.12 -0.96
N SER A 115 16.72 -17.15 -1.43
CA SER A 115 17.61 -16.34 -0.58
C SER A 115 16.95 -15.07 -0.01
N ILE A 116 15.68 -14.84 -0.34
CA ILE A 116 14.90 -13.75 0.23
C ILE A 116 14.68 -14.02 1.72
N MET A 117 15.02 -13.04 2.57
CA MET A 117 14.95 -13.17 4.02
C MET A 117 13.62 -12.69 4.58
N HIS A 118 13.10 -11.61 4.02
CA HIS A 118 11.87 -10.96 4.49
C HIS A 118 11.19 -10.21 3.35
N LEU A 119 9.85 -10.22 3.36
CA LEU A 119 9.01 -9.44 2.44
C LEU A 119 7.93 -8.67 3.20
N GLU A 120 7.68 -7.45 2.76
CA GLU A 120 6.48 -6.69 3.06
C GLU A 120 5.69 -6.55 1.76
N VAL A 121 4.44 -6.95 1.80
CA VAL A 121 3.54 -6.95 0.65
C VAL A 121 2.39 -6.02 0.93
N PHE A 122 2.25 -5.00 0.11
CA PHE A 122 1.16 -4.05 0.13
C PHE A 122 0.16 -4.42 -0.96
N ILE A 123 -1.13 -4.45 -0.62
CA ILE A 123 -2.21 -4.71 -1.58
C ILE A 123 -3.25 -3.60 -1.48
N CYS A 124 -3.80 -3.18 -2.61
CA CYS A 124 -4.90 -2.23 -2.63
C CYS A 124 -6.05 -2.72 -3.52
N LEU A 125 -7.25 -2.23 -3.24
CA LEU A 125 -8.40 -2.48 -4.10
C LEU A 125 -8.31 -1.61 -5.36
N PRO A 126 -8.84 -2.09 -6.49
CA PRO A 126 -8.94 -1.26 -7.69
C PRO A 126 -9.74 0.01 -7.37
N HIS A 127 -9.17 1.15 -7.74
CA HIS A 127 -9.79 2.44 -7.61
C HIS A 127 -10.14 2.96 -9.00
N ALA A 128 -11.42 3.08 -9.29
CA ALA A 128 -11.91 3.69 -10.53
C ALA A 128 -12.57 5.03 -10.22
N GLU A 129 -12.38 5.99 -11.10
CA GLU A 129 -13.00 7.30 -10.99
C GLU A 129 -14.53 7.15 -10.91
N ASN A 130 -15.13 7.84 -9.96
CA ASN A 130 -16.58 7.83 -9.71
C ASN A 130 -17.17 6.49 -9.19
N VAL A 131 -16.34 5.51 -8.83
CA VAL A 131 -16.77 4.29 -8.16
C VAL A 131 -16.37 4.38 -6.69
N PRO A 132 -17.32 4.43 -5.75
CA PRO A 132 -16.99 4.51 -4.33
C PRO A 132 -16.30 3.21 -3.88
N MET A 133 -15.24 3.37 -3.09
CA MET A 133 -14.57 2.23 -2.48
C MET A 133 -15.52 1.46 -1.55
N PRO A 134 -15.48 0.14 -1.55
CA PRO A 134 -16.27 -0.66 -0.62
C PRO A 134 -15.91 -0.34 0.82
N THR A 135 -16.87 -0.44 1.72
CA THR A 135 -16.70 -0.16 3.17
C THR A 135 -17.12 -1.35 4.02
N GLY A 136 -16.73 -1.35 5.28
CA GLY A 136 -17.13 -2.36 6.25
C GLY A 136 -16.82 -3.79 5.78
N LYS A 137 -17.80 -4.68 5.89
CA LYS A 137 -17.64 -6.10 5.54
C LYS A 137 -17.28 -6.32 4.06
N ALA A 138 -17.84 -5.54 3.15
CA ALA A 138 -17.54 -5.67 1.72
C ALA A 138 -16.08 -5.38 1.41
N ARG A 139 -15.48 -4.36 2.07
CA ARG A 139 -14.05 -4.05 1.95
C ARG A 139 -13.19 -5.19 2.52
N PHE A 140 -13.55 -5.70 3.70
CA PHE A 140 -12.84 -6.82 4.30
C PHE A 140 -12.87 -8.07 3.39
N ASP A 141 -14.04 -8.45 2.87
CA ASP A 141 -14.19 -9.61 1.99
C ASP A 141 -13.38 -9.46 0.70
N ALA A 142 -13.35 -8.24 0.12
CA ALA A 142 -12.55 -7.95 -1.07
C ALA A 142 -11.05 -8.11 -0.82
N HIS A 143 -10.51 -7.55 0.27
CA HIS A 143 -9.10 -7.73 0.64
C HIS A 143 -8.77 -9.18 0.98
N LYS A 144 -9.71 -9.90 1.63
CA LYS A 144 -9.52 -11.33 1.90
C LYS A 144 -9.42 -12.12 0.60
N ALA A 145 -10.24 -11.84 -0.39
CA ALA A 145 -10.17 -12.49 -1.70
C ALA A 145 -8.82 -12.23 -2.39
N GLN A 146 -8.32 -10.98 -2.35
CA GLN A 146 -6.99 -10.64 -2.85
C GLN A 146 -5.88 -11.41 -2.10
N TYR A 147 -5.96 -11.48 -0.77
CA TYR A 147 -4.99 -12.21 0.03
C TYR A 147 -4.98 -13.71 -0.30
N ASP A 148 -6.15 -14.32 -0.49
CA ASP A 148 -6.27 -15.73 -0.86
C ASP A 148 -5.71 -15.99 -2.28
N ALA A 149 -5.96 -15.08 -3.25
CA ALA A 149 -5.39 -15.14 -4.59
C ALA A 149 -3.85 -14.97 -4.58
N LEU A 150 -3.35 -13.99 -3.81
CA LEU A 150 -1.92 -13.79 -3.60
C LEU A 150 -1.25 -15.07 -3.10
N ASN A 151 -1.80 -15.72 -2.08
CA ASN A 151 -1.20 -16.92 -1.47
C ASN A 151 -1.07 -18.08 -2.47
N LYS A 152 -2.04 -18.26 -3.36
CA LYS A 152 -2.00 -19.31 -4.39
C LYS A 152 -0.84 -19.13 -5.36
N ILE A 153 -0.56 -17.88 -5.76
CA ILE A 153 0.49 -17.55 -6.72
C ILE A 153 1.85 -17.46 -6.03
N TYR A 154 1.91 -16.75 -4.90
CA TYR A 154 3.13 -16.48 -4.15
C TYR A 154 3.93 -17.77 -3.84
N GLY A 155 3.24 -18.80 -3.37
CA GLY A 155 3.87 -20.08 -2.99
C GLY A 155 4.58 -20.79 -4.15
N THR A 156 4.21 -20.52 -5.40
CA THR A 156 4.80 -21.18 -6.58
C THR A 156 6.19 -20.64 -6.94
N TYR A 157 6.59 -19.51 -6.38
CA TYR A 157 7.88 -18.86 -6.67
C TYR A 157 9.04 -19.35 -5.78
N PHE A 158 8.74 -20.15 -4.76
CA PHE A 158 9.74 -20.63 -3.80
C PHE A 158 9.82 -22.15 -3.80
N SER A 159 11.01 -22.68 -3.54
CA SER A 159 11.16 -24.10 -3.27
C SER A 159 10.39 -24.51 -2.01
N PRO A 160 9.94 -25.75 -1.88
CA PRO A 160 9.20 -26.22 -0.71
C PRO A 160 9.88 -25.83 0.61
N GLY A 161 9.18 -25.13 1.49
CA GLY A 161 9.68 -24.69 2.80
C GLY A 161 10.68 -23.53 2.75
N LYS A 162 10.88 -22.87 1.60
CA LYS A 162 11.82 -21.74 1.44
C LYS A 162 11.14 -20.38 1.33
N ALA A 163 9.82 -20.33 1.33
CA ALA A 163 9.12 -19.06 1.34
C ALA A 163 9.53 -18.22 2.57
N PRO A 164 9.93 -16.95 2.40
CA PRO A 164 10.43 -16.11 3.48
C PRO A 164 9.33 -15.70 4.46
N ALA A 165 9.74 -15.18 5.62
CA ALA A 165 8.83 -14.45 6.50
C ALA A 165 8.21 -13.27 5.74
N ARG A 166 6.88 -13.07 5.90
CA ARG A 166 6.13 -12.06 5.17
C ARG A 166 5.11 -11.37 6.05
N ALA A 167 5.08 -10.03 5.99
CA ALA A 167 3.92 -9.24 6.37
C ALA A 167 3.09 -8.92 5.12
N CYS A 168 1.76 -8.88 5.24
CA CYS A 168 0.87 -8.45 4.16
C CYS A 168 -0.12 -7.42 4.72
N MET A 169 -0.19 -6.25 4.08
CA MET A 169 -0.95 -5.10 4.54
C MET A 169 -1.83 -4.58 3.41
N ALA A 170 -3.08 -4.23 3.77
CA ALA A 170 -3.96 -3.50 2.88
C ALA A 170 -3.66 -2.00 2.99
N VAL A 171 -3.48 -1.34 1.86
CA VAL A 171 -3.25 0.10 1.75
C VAL A 171 -4.33 0.76 0.89
N GLU A 172 -4.44 2.06 0.97
CA GLU A 172 -5.45 2.80 0.22
C GLU A 172 -5.10 2.90 -1.27
N TRP A 173 -3.83 3.05 -1.59
CA TRP A 173 -3.35 3.29 -2.95
C TRP A 173 -1.90 2.86 -3.12
N ILE A 174 -1.55 2.42 -4.34
CA ILE A 174 -0.20 2.08 -4.78
C ILE A 174 0.05 2.82 -6.11
N PRO A 175 1.21 3.50 -6.28
CA PRO A 175 1.53 4.21 -7.51
C PRO A 175 1.70 3.28 -8.71
N GLY A 176 1.55 3.82 -9.92
CA GLY A 176 1.90 3.14 -11.17
C GLY A 176 0.91 2.08 -11.65
N ASP A 177 -0.38 2.27 -11.39
CA ASP A 177 -1.46 1.34 -11.77
C ASP A 177 -1.27 -0.08 -11.22
N SER A 178 -0.57 -0.24 -10.12
CA SER A 178 -0.36 -1.54 -9.48
C SER A 178 -1.37 -1.77 -8.35
N LEU A 179 -1.85 -3.00 -8.23
CA LEU A 179 -2.69 -3.43 -7.10
C LEU A 179 -1.88 -4.14 -6.01
N ILE A 180 -0.59 -4.33 -6.24
CA ILE A 180 0.35 -4.95 -5.31
C ILE A 180 1.73 -4.31 -5.44
N GLU A 181 2.39 -4.09 -4.31
CA GLU A 181 3.78 -3.66 -4.24
C GLU A 181 4.53 -4.50 -3.22
N ILE A 182 5.76 -4.86 -3.53
CA ILE A 182 6.60 -5.70 -2.67
C ILE A 182 7.91 -4.99 -2.37
N VAL A 183 8.27 -4.93 -1.09
CA VAL A 183 9.59 -4.51 -0.61
C VAL A 183 10.21 -5.63 0.23
N GLY A 184 11.52 -5.63 0.38
CA GLY A 184 12.18 -6.64 1.19
C GLY A 184 13.69 -6.67 1.08
N SER A 185 14.25 -7.81 1.49
CA SER A 185 15.69 -8.04 1.44
C SER A 185 16.01 -9.49 1.11
N ALA A 186 17.14 -9.69 0.43
CA ALA A 186 17.65 -11.00 0.04
C ALA A 186 19.16 -11.09 0.30
N MET A 187 19.63 -12.27 0.62
CA MET A 187 21.06 -12.55 0.75
C MET A 187 21.68 -12.77 -0.63
N VAL A 188 22.77 -12.08 -0.91
CA VAL A 188 23.56 -12.33 -2.13
C VAL A 188 24.25 -13.67 -1.98
N VAL A 189 23.98 -14.58 -2.92
CA VAL A 189 24.52 -15.95 -2.91
C VAL A 189 25.57 -16.19 -3.99
N SER A 190 25.64 -15.29 -4.98
CA SER A 190 26.63 -15.32 -6.07
C SER A 190 27.01 -13.89 -6.45
N PRO A 191 28.22 -13.63 -6.99
CA PRO A 191 28.51 -12.34 -7.57
C PRO A 191 27.47 -12.01 -8.65
N PRO A 192 26.99 -10.75 -8.77
CA PRO A 192 26.10 -10.39 -9.86
C PRO A 192 26.76 -10.71 -11.20
N PRO A 193 25.98 -11.11 -12.23
CA PRO A 193 26.54 -11.37 -13.56
C PRO A 193 27.28 -10.13 -14.06
N ALA A 194 28.45 -10.35 -14.66
CA ALA A 194 29.21 -9.29 -15.31
C ALA A 194 28.34 -8.68 -16.41
N GLY A 195 28.01 -7.38 -16.29
CA GLY A 195 27.21 -6.64 -17.24
C GLY A 195 27.95 -6.31 -18.53
#